data_3cd97f492c1f74c036df0d6e6c2f62cb
#
_entry.id   3cd97f492c1f74c036df0d6e6c2f62cb
#
_cell.length_a   1.000
_cell.length_b   1.000
_cell.length_c   1.000
_cell.angle_alpha   90.00
_cell.angle_beta   90.00
_cell.angle_gamma   90.00
#
_symmetry.space_group_name_H-M   'P 1'
#
loop_
_entity.id
_entity.type
_entity.pdbx_description
1 polymer ?
#
loop_
_entity_poly.entity_id
_entity_poly.type
_entity_poly.pdbx_seq_one_letter_code
_entity_poly.pdbx_strand_id
1 'polypeptide(L)' 'MRGNLKDRYDAYVKAMIDLGLPYVDFDTWLNR' A
#
# COMPACT_ATOMS: atom_id res chain seq x y z
N MET A 1 9.27 -2.13 15.96
CA MET A 1 8.80 -2.68 15.41
C MET A 1 8.52 -2.44 14.25
N ARG A 2 8.57 -2.84 13.58
CA ARG A 2 8.37 -2.69 12.53
C ARG A 2 7.22 -2.93 12.06
N GLY A 3 6.85 -3.06 11.10
CA GLY A 3 5.60 -3.40 10.67
C GLY A 3 4.57 -2.35 10.89
N ASN A 4 4.87 -1.14 10.74
CA ASN A 4 3.84 -0.15 10.91
C ASN A 4 3.02 -0.07 9.63
N LEU A 5 1.91 0.65 9.68
CA LEU A 5 0.96 0.70 8.58
C LEU A 5 1.54 1.32 7.32
N LYS A 6 2.37 2.32 7.48
CA LYS A 6 2.96 2.94 6.31
C LYS A 6 3.88 1.98 5.58
N ASP A 7 4.56 1.17 6.32
CA ASP A 7 5.44 0.20 5.73
C ASP A 7 4.65 -0.80 4.90
N ARG A 8 3.50 -1.22 5.43
CA ARG A 8 2.63 -2.15 4.72
C ARG A 8 2.04 -1.51 3.47
N TYR A 9 1.63 -0.25 3.59
CA TYR A 9 1.09 0.44 2.44
C TYR A 9 2.15 0.57 1.35
N ASP A 10 3.37 0.86 1.74
CA ASP A 10 4.45 0.99 0.76
C ASP A 10 4.66 -0.33 0.00
N ALA A 11 4.63 -1.42 0.70
CA ALA A 11 4.76 -2.72 0.06
C ALA A 11 3.60 -2.99 -0.90
N TYR A 12 2.40 -2.59 -0.49
CA TYR A 12 1.23 -2.74 -1.33
C TYR A 12 1.38 -1.95 -2.63
N VAL A 13 1.79 -0.69 -2.51
CA VAL A 13 1.94 0.16 -3.69
C VAL A 13 2.99 -0.40 -4.64
N LYS A 14 4.10 -0.84 -4.08
CA LYS A 14 5.16 -1.41 -4.92
C LYS A 14 4.68 -2.64 -5.67
N ALA A 15 3.90 -3.47 -5.01
CA ALA A 15 3.37 -4.66 -5.67
C ALA A 15 2.41 -4.27 -6.79
N MET A 16 1.58 -3.27 -6.55
CA MET A 16 0.64 -2.83 -7.57
C MET A 16 1.36 -2.26 -8.79
N ILE A 17 2.38 -1.46 -8.54
CA ILE A 17 3.15 -0.89 -9.63
C ILE A 17 3.83 -1.99 -10.43
N ASP A 18 4.38 -2.97 -9.75
CA ASP A 18 5.07 -4.06 -10.40
C ASP A 18 4.12 -4.87 -11.29
N LEU A 19 2.88 -5.01 -10.85
CA LEU A 19 1.88 -5.75 -11.61
C LEU A 19 1.16 -4.90 -12.65
N GLY A 20 1.41 -3.60 -12.63
CA GLY A 20 0.73 -2.71 -13.56
C GLY A 20 -0.72 -2.46 -13.18
N LEU A 21 -1.04 -2.56 -11.91
CA LEU A 21 -2.40 -2.37 -11.43
C LEU A 21 -2.54 -1.03 -10.71
N PRO A 22 -3.75 -0.47 -10.69
CA PRO A 22 -3.98 0.79 -10.00
C PRO A 22 -3.94 0.57 -8.50
N TYR A 23 -3.59 1.62 -7.77
CA TYR A 23 -3.59 1.54 -6.31
C TYR A 23 -4.27 2.77 -5.75
N VAL A 24 -4.73 2.65 -4.49
CA VAL A 24 -5.45 3.73 -3.84
C VAL A 24 -4.50 4.48 -2.91
N ASP A 25 -4.94 5.65 -2.44
CA ASP A 25 -4.11 6.40 -1.52
C ASP A 25 -4.14 5.76 -0.13
N PHE A 26 -3.27 6.25 0.74
CA PHE A 26 -3.11 5.66 2.06
C PHE A 26 -4.40 5.68 2.87
N ASP A 27 -5.09 6.80 2.85
CA ASP A 27 -6.33 6.92 3.60
C ASP A 27 -7.36 5.90 3.14
N THR A 28 -7.56 5.79 1.85
CA THR A 28 -8.52 4.84 1.31
C THR A 28 -8.11 3.42 1.65
N TRP A 29 -6.84 3.14 1.56
CA TRP A 29 -6.34 1.82 1.86
C TRP A 29 -6.58 1.45 3.32
N LEU A 30 -6.42 2.41 4.22
CA LEU A 30 -6.64 2.17 5.63
C LEU A 30 -8.10 1.89 5.96
N ASN A 31 -9.00 2.53 5.24
CA ASN A 31 -10.42 2.44 5.54
C ASN A 31 -11.17 1.33 4.84
N ARG A 32 -10.48 0.51 4.10
CA ARG A 32 -11.18 -0.54 3.36
C ARG A 32 -11.50 -1.74 4.22
#